data_f83a312221f0b8f26a885d14a6620ffa
#
_entry.id   f83a312221f0b8f26a885d14a6620ffa
#
_cell.length_a   1.000
_cell.length_b   1.000
_cell.length_c   1.000
_cell.angle_alpha   90.00
_cell.angle_beta   90.00
_cell.angle_gamma   90.00
#
_symmetry.space_group_name_H-M   'P 1'
#
loop_
_entity.id
_entity.type
_entity.pdbx_description
1 polymer ?
#
loop_
_entity_poly.entity_id
_entity_poly.type
_entity_poly.pdbx_seq_one_letter_code
_entity_poly.pdbx_strand_id
1 'polypeptide(L)'
;MTKPIIALLYDFDKTLCTTDMEDYAFIPALGYTPAEFWHKANTFGRENRMDGLLAYMYTMIAECRAQGKDLKRDFLVACGRSMELFPGVREWFQRINAFGEQQGVTIEHYVLSSGLKEIIEGSGIAHEFKQIYACEFYYDEAGAACWPKLDVNFTNKTQFVYRINKGVLDVADDKTLNDSMPDDSKRVPFTNMIYVGDGL
;
A
#
# COMPACT_ATOMS: atom_id res chain seq x y z
N MET A 1 -26.04 -14.73 14.65
CA MET A 1 -25.39 -14.89 13.34
C MET A 1 -24.41 -13.75 13.17
N THR A 2 -23.20 -14.03 12.70
CA THR A 2 -22.23 -12.97 12.36
C THR A 2 -22.74 -12.20 11.13
N LYS A 3 -22.61 -10.85 11.15
CA LYS A 3 -22.99 -10.02 10.01
C LYS A 3 -22.12 -10.38 8.78
N PRO A 4 -22.69 -10.40 7.57
CA PRO A 4 -21.88 -10.52 6.36
C PRO A 4 -20.85 -9.41 6.27
N ILE A 5 -19.67 -9.72 5.72
CA ILE A 5 -18.59 -8.76 5.53
C ILE A 5 -18.60 -8.30 4.07
N ILE A 6 -18.51 -6.99 3.87
CA ILE A 6 -18.19 -6.36 2.59
C ILE A 6 -16.77 -5.79 2.71
N ALA A 7 -15.85 -6.24 1.87
CA ALA A 7 -14.49 -5.73 1.83
C ALA A 7 -14.35 -4.65 0.74
N LEU A 8 -13.91 -3.46 1.14
CA LEU A 8 -13.54 -2.38 0.24
C LEU A 8 -12.02 -2.36 0.12
N LEU A 9 -11.53 -2.58 -1.09
CA LEU A 9 -10.11 -2.65 -1.42
C LEU A 9 -9.75 -1.39 -2.21
N TYR A 10 -8.80 -0.61 -1.69
CA TYR A 10 -8.41 0.66 -2.31
C TYR A 10 -7.01 0.57 -2.90
N ASP A 11 -6.83 1.07 -4.10
CA ASP A 11 -5.56 1.66 -4.47
C ASP A 11 -5.35 2.93 -3.62
N PHE A 12 -4.12 3.46 -3.57
CA PHE A 12 -3.85 4.60 -2.69
C PHE A 12 -3.50 5.86 -3.48
N ASP A 13 -2.46 5.79 -4.33
CA ASP A 13 -2.03 6.90 -5.15
C ASP A 13 -3.09 7.26 -6.19
N LYS A 14 -3.39 8.57 -6.33
CA LYS A 14 -4.42 9.07 -7.25
C LYS A 14 -5.83 8.48 -7.04
N THR A 15 -6.01 7.76 -5.94
CA THR A 15 -7.30 7.17 -5.53
C THR A 15 -7.76 7.74 -4.18
N LEU A 16 -6.93 7.68 -3.16
CA LEU A 16 -7.19 8.28 -1.85
C LEU A 16 -6.39 9.57 -1.65
N CYS A 17 -5.19 9.66 -2.20
CA CYS A 17 -4.39 10.88 -2.25
C CYS A 17 -4.28 11.41 -3.68
N THR A 18 -3.92 12.71 -3.82
CA THR A 18 -4.08 13.45 -5.08
C THR A 18 -2.97 13.20 -6.10
N THR A 19 -1.81 12.66 -5.68
CA THR A 19 -0.67 12.31 -6.55
C THR A 19 0.06 11.07 -5.99
N ASP A 20 1.20 10.69 -6.57
CA ASP A 20 2.04 9.63 -6.02
C ASP A 20 2.57 10.06 -4.65
N MET A 21 2.53 9.18 -3.66
CA MET A 21 2.79 9.53 -2.25
C MET A 21 4.22 10.02 -1.99
N GLU A 22 5.17 9.61 -2.80
CA GLU A 22 6.56 10.04 -2.72
C GLU A 22 6.74 11.51 -3.15
N ASP A 23 5.82 12.03 -3.97
CA ASP A 23 5.90 13.38 -4.54
C ASP A 23 5.72 14.49 -3.49
N TYR A 24 4.98 14.20 -2.40
CA TYR A 24 4.65 15.22 -1.39
C TYR A 24 5.84 15.66 -0.55
N ALA A 25 6.66 14.73 -0.09
CA ALA A 25 7.72 15.04 0.86
C ALA A 25 9.02 14.31 0.61
N PHE A 26 8.99 13.02 0.23
CA PHE A 26 10.20 12.22 0.07
C PHE A 26 11.08 12.75 -1.05
N ILE A 27 10.54 12.89 -2.26
CA ILE A 27 11.27 13.36 -3.44
C ILE A 27 11.80 14.80 -3.25
N PRO A 28 10.98 15.76 -2.79
CA PRO A 28 11.47 17.11 -2.48
C PRO A 28 12.57 17.14 -1.42
N ALA A 29 12.52 16.28 -0.40
CA ALA A 29 13.56 16.22 0.65
C ALA A 29 14.92 15.73 0.13
N LEU A 30 14.94 15.06 -1.03
CA LEU A 30 16.16 14.71 -1.75
C LEU A 30 16.63 15.82 -2.70
N GLY A 31 15.87 16.91 -2.85
CA GLY A 31 16.18 18.01 -3.76
C GLY A 31 15.83 17.75 -5.22
N TYR A 32 14.98 16.76 -5.49
CA TYR A 32 14.47 16.44 -6.82
C TYR A 32 13.06 16.97 -7.03
N THR A 33 12.74 17.25 -8.30
CA THR A 33 11.34 17.28 -8.75
C THR A 33 10.83 15.86 -8.96
N PRO A 34 9.52 15.58 -8.88
CA PRO A 34 8.96 14.26 -9.21
C PRO A 34 9.42 13.76 -10.58
N ALA A 35 9.37 14.62 -11.61
CA ALA A 35 9.79 14.24 -12.97
C ALA A 35 11.26 13.78 -13.04
N GLU A 36 12.18 14.45 -12.35
CA GLU A 36 13.59 14.08 -12.32
C GLU A 36 13.80 12.75 -11.60
N PHE A 37 13.17 12.57 -10.44
CA PHE A 37 13.30 11.32 -9.67
C PHE A 37 12.75 10.12 -10.44
N TRP A 38 11.51 10.22 -10.94
CA TRP A 38 10.88 9.15 -11.69
C TRP A 38 11.61 8.84 -13.01
N HIS A 39 12.14 9.88 -13.70
CA HIS A 39 12.98 9.66 -14.86
C HIS A 39 14.24 8.84 -14.50
N LYS A 40 14.90 9.17 -13.39
CA LYS A 40 16.09 8.47 -12.90
C LYS A 40 15.78 7.01 -12.55
N ALA A 41 14.75 6.77 -11.75
CA ALA A 41 14.33 5.42 -11.34
C ALA A 41 13.94 4.56 -12.56
N ASN A 42 13.14 5.10 -13.48
CA ASN A 42 12.72 4.40 -14.68
C ASN A 42 13.87 4.12 -15.65
N THR A 43 14.84 5.05 -15.77
CA THR A 43 16.03 4.86 -16.59
C THR A 43 16.90 3.76 -16.00
N PHE A 44 17.14 3.79 -14.69
CA PHE A 44 17.87 2.73 -14.00
C PHE A 44 17.21 1.36 -14.19
N GLY A 45 15.89 1.27 -14.05
CA GLY A 45 15.14 0.02 -14.27
C GLY A 45 15.31 -0.52 -15.70
N ARG A 46 15.18 0.34 -16.71
CA ARG A 46 15.35 -0.06 -18.14
C ARG A 46 16.76 -0.53 -18.44
N GLU A 47 17.78 0.20 -18.02
CA GLU A 47 19.20 -0.12 -18.29
C GLU A 47 19.62 -1.44 -17.63
N ASN A 48 19.07 -1.74 -16.46
CA ASN A 48 19.39 -2.95 -15.71
C ASN A 48 18.36 -4.08 -15.93
N ARG A 49 17.34 -3.89 -16.79
CA ARG A 49 16.25 -4.85 -17.02
C ARG A 49 15.61 -5.30 -15.71
N MET A 50 15.41 -4.36 -14.80
CA MET A 50 14.87 -4.57 -13.46
C MET A 50 13.37 -4.23 -13.44
N ASP A 51 12.62 -4.93 -12.59
CA ASP A 51 11.23 -4.56 -12.29
C ASP A 51 11.14 -3.10 -11.83
N GLY A 52 10.12 -2.36 -12.30
CA GLY A 52 10.00 -0.93 -12.06
C GLY A 52 9.87 -0.57 -10.59
N LEU A 53 9.14 -1.38 -9.81
CA LEU A 53 8.99 -1.14 -8.37
C LEU A 53 10.30 -1.39 -7.62
N LEU A 54 10.99 -2.48 -7.93
CA LEU A 54 12.29 -2.75 -7.34
C LEU A 54 13.31 -1.68 -7.73
N ALA A 55 13.22 -1.14 -8.95
CA ALA A 55 14.08 -0.08 -9.43
C ALA A 55 13.87 1.23 -8.64
N TYR A 56 12.62 1.66 -8.41
CA TYR A 56 12.38 2.88 -7.65
C TYR A 56 12.75 2.69 -6.17
N MET A 57 12.43 1.55 -5.55
CA MET A 57 12.83 1.26 -4.18
C MET A 57 14.36 1.27 -4.02
N TYR A 58 15.08 0.68 -4.98
CA TYR A 58 16.53 0.76 -5.01
C TYR A 58 17.03 2.21 -5.13
N THR A 59 16.41 2.99 -6.05
CA THR A 59 16.77 4.39 -6.28
C THR A 59 16.57 5.23 -5.02
N MET A 60 15.50 5.01 -4.26
CA MET A 60 15.27 5.70 -2.98
C MET A 60 16.43 5.48 -2.00
N ILE A 61 16.86 4.23 -1.83
CA ILE A 61 18.00 3.89 -0.96
C ILE A 61 19.28 4.52 -1.49
N ALA A 62 19.54 4.39 -2.79
CA ALA A 62 20.77 4.86 -3.43
C ALA A 62 20.92 6.39 -3.32
N GLU A 63 19.83 7.15 -3.55
CA GLU A 63 19.84 8.60 -3.47
C GLU A 63 20.02 9.12 -2.03
N CYS A 64 19.41 8.47 -1.05
CA CYS A 64 19.68 8.78 0.36
C CYS A 64 21.16 8.58 0.69
N ARG A 65 21.75 7.45 0.30
CA ARG A 65 23.17 7.14 0.53
C ARG A 65 24.11 8.11 -0.19
N ALA A 66 23.79 8.50 -1.42
CA ALA A 66 24.57 9.50 -2.17
C ALA A 66 24.64 10.85 -1.45
N GLN A 67 23.64 11.18 -0.62
CA GLN A 67 23.62 12.36 0.24
C GLN A 67 24.21 12.11 1.64
N GLY A 68 24.85 10.96 1.88
CA GLY A 68 25.42 10.60 3.18
C GLY A 68 24.35 10.31 4.26
N LYS A 69 23.16 9.91 3.88
CA LYS A 69 22.04 9.61 4.77
C LYS A 69 21.53 8.19 4.57
N ASP A 70 21.08 7.55 5.63
CA ASP A 70 20.32 6.31 5.54
C ASP A 70 18.83 6.60 5.35
N LEU A 71 18.17 5.81 4.52
CA LEU A 71 16.72 5.82 4.43
C LEU A 71 16.17 5.12 5.68
N LYS A 72 15.51 5.89 6.54
CA LYS A 72 14.95 5.41 7.82
C LYS A 72 13.43 5.31 7.73
N ARG A 73 12.85 4.32 8.46
CA ARG A 73 11.40 4.13 8.55
C ARG A 73 10.68 5.39 9.05
N ASP A 74 11.18 6.00 10.11
CA ASP A 74 10.55 7.17 10.72
C ASP A 74 10.49 8.37 9.76
N PHE A 75 11.47 8.50 8.89
CA PHE A 75 11.45 9.52 7.84
C PHE A 75 10.33 9.29 6.84
N LEU A 76 10.16 8.05 6.37
CA LEU A 76 9.06 7.68 5.45
C LEU A 76 7.68 7.88 6.12
N VAL A 77 7.53 7.46 7.37
CA VAL A 77 6.30 7.71 8.13
C VAL A 77 6.04 9.23 8.28
N ALA A 78 7.09 10.02 8.53
CA ALA A 78 6.93 11.47 8.59
C ALA A 78 6.50 12.09 7.25
N CYS A 79 6.97 11.55 6.11
CA CYS A 79 6.53 11.97 4.78
C CYS A 79 5.01 11.80 4.58
N GLY A 80 4.43 10.75 5.14
CA GLY A 80 2.99 10.49 5.04
C GLY A 80 2.11 11.58 5.66
N ARG A 81 2.64 12.36 6.61
CA ARG A 81 1.91 13.48 7.23
C ARG A 81 1.66 14.66 6.29
N SER A 82 2.46 14.77 5.23
CA SER A 82 2.37 15.83 4.24
C SER A 82 1.42 15.50 3.08
N MET A 83 0.82 14.32 3.11
CA MET A 83 -0.01 13.80 2.05
C MET A 83 -1.34 14.54 1.96
N GLU A 84 -1.71 14.93 0.74
CA GLU A 84 -3.00 15.56 0.45
C GLU A 84 -4.00 14.51 -0.02
N LEU A 85 -5.05 14.31 0.78
CA LEU A 85 -6.14 13.39 0.45
C LEU A 85 -7.19 14.10 -0.41
N PHE A 86 -7.86 13.36 -1.30
CA PHE A 86 -9.00 13.90 -2.02
C PHE A 86 -10.10 14.38 -1.06
N PRO A 87 -10.85 15.44 -1.42
CA PRO A 87 -11.97 15.93 -0.62
C PRO A 87 -12.98 14.82 -0.30
N GLY A 88 -13.36 14.69 0.97
CA GLY A 88 -14.33 13.72 1.44
C GLY A 88 -13.75 12.36 1.83
N VAL A 89 -12.47 12.07 1.58
CA VAL A 89 -11.85 10.78 1.93
C VAL A 89 -11.84 10.56 3.46
N ARG A 90 -11.57 11.61 4.24
CA ARG A 90 -11.53 11.48 5.73
C ARG A 90 -12.89 11.09 6.30
N GLU A 91 -13.97 11.63 5.74
CA GLU A 91 -15.34 11.37 6.18
C GLU A 91 -15.93 10.10 5.57
N TRP A 92 -15.33 9.61 4.50
CA TRP A 92 -15.80 8.43 3.76
C TRP A 92 -15.94 7.21 4.64
N PHE A 93 -14.92 6.90 5.41
CA PHE A 93 -14.85 5.68 6.23
C PHE A 93 -15.98 5.64 7.25
N GLN A 94 -16.17 6.73 8.00
CA GLN A 94 -17.26 6.83 8.97
C GLN A 94 -18.63 6.70 8.29
N ARG A 95 -18.83 7.36 7.14
CA ARG A 95 -20.09 7.34 6.42
C ARG A 95 -20.45 5.96 5.87
N ILE A 96 -19.50 5.29 5.23
CA ILE A 96 -19.76 3.97 4.64
C ILE A 96 -19.91 2.89 5.74
N ASN A 97 -19.17 2.99 6.84
CA ASN A 97 -19.33 2.12 7.99
C ASN A 97 -20.73 2.26 8.62
N ALA A 98 -21.21 3.49 8.81
CA ALA A 98 -22.54 3.75 9.33
C ALA A 98 -23.64 3.24 8.38
N PHE A 99 -23.45 3.38 7.07
CA PHE A 99 -24.37 2.83 6.08
C PHE A 99 -24.38 1.29 6.12
N GLY A 100 -23.24 0.65 6.18
CA GLY A 100 -23.13 -0.81 6.30
C GLY A 100 -23.83 -1.33 7.55
N GLU A 101 -23.65 -0.65 8.68
CA GLU A 101 -24.33 -1.00 9.94
C GLU A 101 -25.86 -0.96 9.79
N GLN A 102 -26.41 0.06 9.13
CA GLN A 102 -27.85 0.19 8.84
C GLN A 102 -28.36 -0.92 7.93
N GLN A 103 -27.51 -1.42 7.01
CA GLN A 103 -27.83 -2.53 6.10
C GLN A 103 -27.58 -3.92 6.72
N GLY A 104 -27.13 -3.98 7.98
CA GLY A 104 -26.85 -5.24 8.68
C GLY A 104 -25.58 -5.95 8.19
N VAL A 105 -24.63 -5.22 7.58
CA VAL A 105 -23.34 -5.75 7.13
C VAL A 105 -22.19 -5.08 7.86
N THR A 106 -21.02 -5.72 7.88
CA THR A 106 -19.77 -5.14 8.37
C THR A 106 -18.94 -4.69 7.18
N ILE A 107 -18.50 -3.44 7.17
CA ILE A 107 -17.57 -2.93 6.16
C ILE A 107 -16.14 -3.10 6.70
N GLU A 108 -15.25 -3.62 5.88
CA GLU A 108 -13.82 -3.70 6.17
C GLU A 108 -13.05 -3.02 5.05
N HIS A 109 -12.00 -2.28 5.43
CA HIS A 109 -11.18 -1.50 4.53
C HIS A 109 -9.80 -2.10 4.40
N TYR A 110 -9.29 -2.19 3.16
CA TYR A 110 -7.98 -2.75 2.81
C TYR A 110 -7.29 -1.86 1.78
N VAL A 111 -5.98 -1.70 1.91
CA VAL A 111 -5.16 -1.05 0.88
C VAL A 111 -4.43 -2.11 0.06
N LEU A 112 -4.43 -1.94 -1.27
CA LEU A 112 -3.61 -2.69 -2.23
C LEU A 112 -2.88 -1.67 -3.11
N SER A 113 -1.69 -1.22 -2.72
CA SER A 113 -0.97 -0.11 -3.35
C SER A 113 0.43 -0.50 -3.80
N SER A 114 0.87 0.09 -4.89
CA SER A 114 2.27 0.02 -5.34
C SER A 114 3.18 1.04 -4.66
N GLY A 115 2.61 1.96 -3.88
CA GLY A 115 3.35 2.89 -3.03
C GLY A 115 3.88 2.23 -1.76
N LEU A 116 4.44 3.04 -0.85
CA LEU A 116 5.12 2.56 0.35
C LEU A 116 4.21 2.51 1.58
N LYS A 117 4.17 1.37 2.22
CA LYS A 117 3.40 1.14 3.46
C LYS A 117 3.77 2.12 4.55
N GLU A 118 5.05 2.41 4.73
CA GLU A 118 5.55 3.34 5.75
C GLU A 118 4.98 4.75 5.54
N ILE A 119 4.87 5.20 4.30
CA ILE A 119 4.25 6.51 3.98
C ILE A 119 2.75 6.46 4.26
N ILE A 120 2.07 5.38 3.87
CA ILE A 120 0.63 5.19 4.15
C ILE A 120 0.38 5.19 5.66
N GLU A 121 1.21 4.51 6.45
CA GLU A 121 1.11 4.48 7.92
C GLU A 121 1.26 5.87 8.55
N GLY A 122 1.96 6.79 7.91
CA GLY A 122 2.06 8.19 8.31
C GLY A 122 0.85 9.03 7.97
N SER A 123 -0.05 8.56 7.11
CA SER A 123 -1.26 9.27 6.71
C SER A 123 -2.26 9.35 7.87
N GLY A 124 -3.07 10.37 7.88
CA GLY A 124 -4.10 10.55 8.90
C GLY A 124 -5.27 9.55 8.83
N ILE A 125 -5.25 8.59 7.87
CA ILE A 125 -6.31 7.60 7.64
C ILE A 125 -5.81 6.15 7.80
N ALA A 126 -4.54 5.94 8.15
CA ALA A 126 -3.97 4.58 8.24
C ALA A 126 -4.75 3.67 9.22
N HIS A 127 -5.29 4.24 10.28
CA HIS A 127 -6.07 3.53 11.30
C HIS A 127 -7.43 3.00 10.81
N GLU A 128 -7.91 3.45 9.67
CA GLU A 128 -9.16 2.99 9.07
C GLU A 128 -9.02 1.63 8.38
N PHE A 129 -7.79 1.24 8.03
CA PHE A 129 -7.54 0.02 7.29
C PHE A 129 -7.30 -1.17 8.20
N LYS A 130 -8.00 -2.26 7.95
CA LYS A 130 -7.77 -3.54 8.62
C LYS A 130 -6.41 -4.14 8.24
N GLN A 131 -6.01 -3.95 6.99
CA GLN A 131 -4.70 -4.37 6.49
C GLN A 131 -4.26 -3.46 5.35
N ILE A 132 -2.97 -3.14 5.34
CA ILE A 132 -2.30 -2.39 4.28
C ILE A 132 -1.32 -3.33 3.58
N TYR A 133 -1.63 -3.68 2.33
CA TYR A 133 -0.73 -4.37 1.42
C TYR A 133 -0.13 -3.33 0.47
N ALA A 134 1.14 -3.02 0.68
CA ALA A 134 1.88 -2.05 -0.10
C ALA A 134 3.35 -2.45 -0.13
N CYS A 135 4.15 -1.83 -0.99
CA CYS A 135 5.60 -2.04 -0.95
C CYS A 135 6.13 -1.68 0.45
N GLU A 136 7.09 -2.46 0.95
CA GLU A 136 7.64 -2.31 2.30
C GLU A 136 9.14 -2.59 2.28
N PHE A 137 9.92 -1.81 3.04
CA PHE A 137 11.34 -2.07 3.21
C PHE A 137 11.63 -3.02 4.38
N TYR A 138 12.67 -3.85 4.20
CA TYR A 138 13.36 -4.47 5.31
C TYR A 138 14.46 -3.51 5.80
N TYR A 139 14.56 -3.36 7.12
CA TYR A 139 15.51 -2.49 7.79
C TYR A 139 16.55 -3.33 8.51
N ASP A 140 17.83 -2.94 8.41
CA ASP A 140 18.92 -3.59 9.12
C ASP A 140 18.95 -3.24 10.63
N GLU A 141 19.94 -3.74 11.36
CA GLU A 141 20.10 -3.50 12.79
C GLU A 141 20.32 -2.01 13.13
N ALA A 142 20.85 -1.22 12.20
CA ALA A 142 20.97 0.23 12.32
C ALA A 142 19.67 0.97 11.99
N GLY A 143 18.63 0.25 11.59
CA GLY A 143 17.34 0.79 11.15
C GLY A 143 17.39 1.46 9.78
N ALA A 144 18.37 1.13 8.95
CA ALA A 144 18.47 1.61 7.57
C ALA A 144 17.76 0.65 6.62
N ALA A 145 16.98 1.18 5.68
CA ALA A 145 16.38 0.40 4.62
C ALA A 145 17.47 -0.25 3.76
N CYS A 146 17.42 -1.57 3.60
CA CYS A 146 18.47 -2.31 2.91
C CYS A 146 17.94 -3.28 1.84
N TRP A 147 16.69 -3.70 1.90
CA TRP A 147 16.08 -4.64 0.98
C TRP A 147 14.57 -4.44 0.85
N PRO A 148 13.94 -4.75 -0.30
CA PRO A 148 12.49 -4.85 -0.37
C PRO A 148 12.01 -6.03 0.50
N LYS A 149 11.10 -5.76 1.44
CA LYS A 149 10.45 -6.80 2.26
C LYS A 149 9.21 -7.35 1.59
N LEU A 150 8.48 -6.46 0.93
CA LEU A 150 7.29 -6.78 0.14
C LEU A 150 7.25 -5.86 -1.06
N ASP A 151 6.90 -6.41 -2.23
CA ASP A 151 6.51 -5.66 -3.41
C ASP A 151 5.03 -5.93 -3.74
N VAL A 152 4.30 -4.89 -4.09
CA VAL A 152 2.91 -4.97 -4.50
C VAL A 152 2.75 -4.23 -5.82
N ASN A 153 2.57 -4.98 -6.90
CA ASN A 153 2.44 -4.45 -8.24
C ASN A 153 1.14 -4.89 -8.91
N PHE A 154 0.81 -4.33 -10.06
CA PHE A 154 -0.45 -4.61 -10.76
C PHE A 154 -0.62 -6.11 -11.11
N THR A 155 0.48 -6.87 -11.24
CA THR A 155 0.40 -8.31 -11.57
C THR A 155 0.13 -9.16 -10.34
N ASN A 156 0.58 -8.74 -9.16
CA ASN A 156 0.48 -9.54 -7.93
C ASN A 156 -0.61 -9.06 -6.96
N LYS A 157 -1.30 -7.94 -7.21
CA LYS A 157 -2.42 -7.46 -6.37
C LYS A 157 -3.48 -8.56 -6.15
N THR A 158 -3.68 -9.45 -7.11
CA THR A 158 -4.68 -10.54 -7.02
C THR A 158 -4.41 -11.49 -5.85
N GLN A 159 -3.15 -11.78 -5.50
CA GLN A 159 -2.86 -12.66 -4.34
C GLN A 159 -3.44 -12.10 -3.04
N PHE A 160 -3.42 -10.77 -2.86
CA PHE A 160 -3.94 -10.14 -1.64
C PHE A 160 -5.46 -10.20 -1.57
N VAL A 161 -6.13 -10.17 -2.72
CA VAL A 161 -7.59 -10.42 -2.81
C VAL A 161 -7.90 -11.84 -2.33
N TYR A 162 -7.09 -12.84 -2.71
CA TYR A 162 -7.23 -14.22 -2.20
C TYR A 162 -6.93 -14.32 -0.70
N ARG A 163 -5.95 -13.58 -0.18
CA ARG A 163 -5.65 -13.52 1.26
C ARG A 163 -6.86 -13.00 2.04
N ILE A 164 -7.49 -11.93 1.58
CA ILE A 164 -8.71 -11.37 2.19
C ILE A 164 -9.86 -12.37 2.10
N ASN A 165 -10.03 -13.02 0.94
CA ASN A 165 -11.07 -14.03 0.73
C ASN A 165 -10.98 -15.17 1.74
N LYS A 166 -9.79 -15.72 1.93
CA LYS A 166 -9.54 -16.83 2.86
C LYS A 166 -9.40 -16.37 4.32
N GLY A 167 -9.14 -15.10 4.59
CA GLY A 167 -8.85 -14.58 5.93
C GLY A 167 -7.40 -14.81 6.38
N VAL A 168 -6.48 -15.14 5.46
CA VAL A 168 -5.05 -15.35 5.69
C VAL A 168 -4.32 -14.05 5.44
N LEU A 169 -4.39 -13.11 6.38
CA LEU A 169 -3.92 -11.75 6.18
C LEU A 169 -2.40 -11.59 6.35
N ASP A 170 -1.74 -12.50 7.04
CA ASP A 170 -0.28 -12.48 7.20
C ASP A 170 0.41 -12.87 5.88
N VAL A 171 1.25 -11.98 5.36
CA VAL A 171 2.00 -12.20 4.10
C VAL A 171 3.00 -13.36 4.21
N ALA A 172 3.45 -13.72 5.41
CA ALA A 172 4.38 -14.81 5.64
C ALA A 172 3.69 -16.19 5.70
N ASP A 173 2.35 -16.23 5.80
CA ASP A 173 1.60 -17.49 5.85
C ASP A 173 1.18 -17.95 4.45
N ASP A 174 2.14 -18.45 3.69
CA ASP A 174 1.88 -19.01 2.36
C ASP A 174 1.29 -20.42 2.42
N LYS A 175 1.58 -21.16 3.50
CA LYS A 175 1.08 -22.53 3.66
C LYS A 175 -0.45 -22.51 3.74
N THR A 176 -1.01 -21.79 4.69
CA THR A 176 -2.47 -21.70 4.87
C THR A 176 -3.15 -21.05 3.65
N LEU A 177 -2.47 -20.10 3.00
CA LEU A 177 -2.98 -19.48 1.78
C LEU A 177 -3.18 -20.51 0.65
N ASN A 178 -2.26 -21.47 0.51
CA ASN A 178 -2.30 -22.48 -0.56
C ASN A 178 -3.15 -23.70 -0.21
N ASP A 179 -3.53 -23.88 1.06
CA ASP A 179 -4.40 -24.99 1.47
C ASP A 179 -5.77 -24.88 0.78
N SER A 180 -6.36 -26.03 0.42
CA SER A 180 -7.72 -26.06 -0.09
C SER A 180 -8.71 -25.64 0.99
N MET A 181 -9.62 -24.74 0.63
CA MET A 181 -10.64 -24.23 1.55
C MET A 181 -12.01 -24.26 0.85
N PRO A 182 -13.03 -24.92 1.45
CA PRO A 182 -14.39 -24.90 0.93
C PRO A 182 -14.94 -23.49 0.77
N ASP A 183 -15.79 -23.27 -0.21
CA ASP A 183 -16.31 -21.93 -0.53
C ASP A 183 -17.13 -21.31 0.62
N ASP A 184 -17.87 -22.15 1.35
CA ASP A 184 -18.69 -21.73 2.49
C ASP A 184 -17.89 -21.39 3.76
N SER A 185 -16.62 -21.79 3.81
CA SER A 185 -15.69 -21.48 4.92
C SER A 185 -14.82 -20.26 4.65
N LYS A 186 -14.88 -19.67 3.46
CA LYS A 186 -14.14 -18.47 3.10
C LYS A 186 -14.66 -17.26 3.86
N ARG A 187 -13.73 -16.47 4.41
CA ARG A 187 -14.07 -15.35 5.29
C ARG A 187 -14.86 -14.25 4.58
N VAL A 188 -14.42 -13.86 3.38
CA VAL A 188 -15.08 -12.83 2.57
C VAL A 188 -15.23 -13.37 1.14
N PRO A 189 -16.44 -13.73 0.69
CA PRO A 189 -16.67 -14.14 -0.70
C PRO A 189 -16.25 -13.04 -1.68
N PHE A 190 -15.75 -13.40 -2.86
CA PHE A 190 -15.38 -12.42 -3.90
C PHE A 190 -16.55 -11.53 -4.32
N THR A 191 -17.78 -12.04 -4.27
CA THR A 191 -19.00 -11.26 -4.53
C THR A 191 -19.24 -10.14 -3.52
N ASN A 192 -18.56 -10.18 -2.38
CA ASN A 192 -18.63 -9.19 -1.32
C ASN A 192 -17.37 -8.28 -1.31
N MET A 193 -16.63 -8.22 -2.40
CA MET A 193 -15.45 -7.37 -2.53
C MET A 193 -15.67 -6.30 -3.60
N ILE A 194 -15.25 -5.08 -3.29
CA ILE A 194 -15.29 -3.95 -4.21
C ILE A 194 -13.88 -3.36 -4.26
N TYR A 195 -13.29 -3.30 -5.45
CA TYR A 195 -12.03 -2.62 -5.68
C TYR A 195 -12.27 -1.20 -6.19
N VAL A 196 -11.56 -0.25 -5.60
CA VAL A 196 -11.60 1.17 -5.95
C VAL A 196 -10.18 1.59 -6.32
N GLY A 197 -10.00 2.12 -7.52
CA GLY A 197 -8.71 2.57 -8.04
C GLY A 197 -8.91 3.55 -9.18
N ASP A 198 -7.84 4.28 -9.52
CA ASP A 198 -7.83 5.26 -10.62
C ASP A 198 -7.85 4.60 -12.01
N GLY A 199 -7.66 3.29 -12.06
CA GLY A 199 -7.52 2.54 -13.31
C GLY A 199 -6.11 2.65 -13.92
N LEU A 200 -5.88 1.89 -14.98
CA LEU A 200 -4.69 1.96 -15.82
C LEU A 200 -5.07 2.53 -17.17
#